data_ab52c71bf24f6accbe2d8f1bfa370096
#
_entry.id   ab52c71bf24f6accbe2d8f1bfa370096
#
_cell.length_a   1.000
_cell.length_b   1.000
_cell.length_c   1.000
_cell.angle_alpha   90.00
_cell.angle_beta   90.00
_cell.angle_gamma   90.00
#
_symmetry.space_group_name_H-M   'P 1'
#
loop_
_entity.id
_entity.type
_entity.pdbx_description
1 polymer ?
#
loop_
_entity_poly.entity_id
_entity_poly.type
_entity_poly.pdbx_seq_one_letter_code
_entity_poly.pdbx_strand_id
1 'polypeptide(L)'
;KALRMNEDLVEAIALGHDLGHTPFGHAGERALNAVCPYGFKHNEQSVRTVDILEKGGQGLNLTYEVRDGILNHQTAGMPMTLEGRIVRLSDKIAYIHHDMDDAIRAGILTEADVPREIGEVIGFTTGERLDHFIHDIVSTSYGKDDIMMSPPVAEAMKKLRAFMFERVYKNKEAKSEEGKAEMLVQTLYSYYRHHLELLSEDMIGLINRGEPEERVVCDYIGAMTDRFAIAKYEEI
;
A
#
# COMPACT_ATOMS: atom_id res chain seq x y z
N LYS A 1 14.54 2.15 -17.10
CA LYS A 1 15.55 1.92 -18.19
C LYS A 1 14.89 1.82 -19.54
N ALA A 2 14.00 0.84 -19.78
CA ALA A 2 13.41 0.60 -21.11
C ALA A 2 12.70 1.83 -21.70
N LEU A 3 12.00 2.59 -20.89
CA LEU A 3 11.31 3.82 -21.27
C LEU A 3 12.20 5.09 -21.20
N ARG A 4 13.48 4.96 -20.81
CA ARG A 4 14.44 6.08 -20.64
C ARG A 4 14.00 7.15 -19.64
N MET A 5 13.24 6.75 -18.62
CA MET A 5 12.85 7.62 -17.51
C MET A 5 13.97 7.72 -16.47
N ASN A 6 13.82 8.66 -15.54
CA ASN A 6 14.75 8.85 -14.43
C ASN A 6 14.62 7.69 -13.43
N GLU A 7 15.64 6.82 -13.38
CA GLU A 7 15.63 5.63 -12.53
C GLU A 7 15.69 5.98 -11.04
N ASP A 8 16.45 7.02 -10.68
CA ASP A 8 16.57 7.44 -9.28
C ASP A 8 15.25 7.98 -8.74
N LEU A 9 14.47 8.69 -9.58
CA LEU A 9 13.15 9.17 -9.20
C LEU A 9 12.16 8.00 -9.03
N VAL A 10 12.18 7.01 -9.95
CA VAL A 10 11.35 5.79 -9.81
C VAL A 10 11.70 5.05 -8.51
N GLU A 11 12.99 4.88 -8.23
CA GLU A 11 13.46 4.17 -7.03
C GLU A 11 13.04 4.91 -5.75
N ALA A 12 13.24 6.22 -5.70
CA ALA A 12 12.86 7.03 -4.53
C ALA A 12 11.34 6.95 -4.24
N ILE A 13 10.50 7.04 -5.28
CA ILE A 13 9.05 6.89 -5.13
C ILE A 13 8.70 5.46 -4.68
N ALA A 14 9.31 4.44 -5.31
CA ALA A 14 9.04 3.05 -5.00
C ALA A 14 9.44 2.68 -3.56
N LEU A 15 10.54 3.24 -3.03
CA LEU A 15 10.94 3.03 -1.64
C LEU A 15 10.03 3.74 -0.64
N GLY A 16 9.45 4.87 -1.04
CA GLY A 16 8.65 5.71 -0.13
C GLY A 16 7.16 5.43 -0.13
N HIS A 17 6.60 4.79 -1.18
CA HIS A 17 5.16 4.78 -1.41
C HIS A 17 4.34 4.12 -0.28
N ASP A 18 4.85 3.07 0.35
CA ASP A 18 4.15 2.27 1.35
C ASP A 18 4.67 2.46 2.80
N LEU A 19 5.51 3.45 3.08
CA LEU A 19 6.03 3.71 4.43
C LEU A 19 4.94 4.02 5.47
N GLY A 20 3.78 4.48 5.04
CA GLY A 20 2.63 4.76 5.89
C GLY A 20 1.66 3.59 6.05
N HIS A 21 2.01 2.41 5.57
CA HIS A 21 1.15 1.22 5.73
C HIS A 21 1.04 0.81 7.19
N THR A 22 -0.18 0.55 7.63
CA THR A 22 -0.49 0.16 9.01
C THR A 22 -0.20 -1.33 9.26
N PRO A 23 -0.04 -1.76 10.53
CA PRO A 23 -0.13 -3.18 10.85
C PRO A 23 -1.44 -3.76 10.31
N PHE A 24 -1.40 -5.00 9.85
CA PHE A 24 -2.52 -5.72 9.22
C PHE A 24 -3.04 -5.08 7.91
N GLY A 25 -2.20 -4.30 7.23
CA GLY A 25 -2.49 -3.75 5.91
C GLY A 25 -3.79 -2.93 5.87
N HIS A 26 -4.65 -3.18 4.89
CA HIS A 26 -5.89 -2.44 4.71
C HIS A 26 -6.90 -2.58 5.87
N ALA A 27 -6.85 -3.67 6.65
CA ALA A 27 -7.70 -3.81 7.83
C ALA A 27 -7.31 -2.79 8.92
N GLY A 28 -6.01 -2.62 9.17
CA GLY A 28 -5.51 -1.60 10.08
C GLY A 28 -5.79 -0.17 9.59
N GLU A 29 -5.64 0.07 8.29
CA GLU A 29 -5.98 1.36 7.68
C GLU A 29 -7.46 1.72 7.89
N ARG A 30 -8.38 0.78 7.61
CA ARG A 30 -9.81 0.99 7.90
C ARG A 30 -10.08 1.25 9.37
N ALA A 31 -9.40 0.51 10.25
CA ALA A 31 -9.53 0.66 11.69
C ALA A 31 -9.10 2.05 12.17
N LEU A 32 -7.92 2.52 11.78
CA LEU A 32 -7.44 3.87 12.13
C LEU A 32 -8.30 4.96 11.48
N ASN A 33 -8.71 4.78 10.22
CA ASN A 33 -9.58 5.74 9.56
C ASN A 33 -10.94 5.90 10.25
N ALA A 34 -11.45 4.84 10.89
CA ALA A 34 -12.71 4.87 11.61
C ALA A 34 -12.64 5.60 12.96
N VAL A 35 -11.48 5.60 13.61
CA VAL A 35 -11.33 6.17 14.98
C VAL A 35 -10.57 7.49 15.00
N CYS A 36 -9.75 7.80 14.00
CA CYS A 36 -9.00 9.05 13.92
C CYS A 36 -9.91 10.18 13.42
N PRO A 37 -10.04 11.31 14.17
CA PRO A 37 -10.85 12.44 13.73
C PRO A 37 -10.39 13.08 12.41
N TYR A 38 -9.10 12.90 12.08
CA TYR A 38 -8.48 13.43 10.85
C TYR A 38 -8.54 12.46 9.67
N GLY A 39 -9.15 11.27 9.87
CA GLY A 39 -9.07 10.17 8.92
C GLY A 39 -7.66 9.57 8.86
N PHE A 40 -7.53 8.47 8.10
CA PHE A 40 -6.24 7.81 7.88
C PHE A 40 -6.23 7.15 6.51
N LYS A 41 -5.19 7.42 5.73
CA LYS A 41 -4.89 6.73 4.46
C LYS A 41 -3.39 6.51 4.37
N HIS A 42 -2.98 5.30 3.99
CA HIS A 42 -1.56 4.95 3.98
C HIS A 42 -0.72 5.84 3.05
N ASN A 43 -1.23 6.24 1.89
CA ASN A 43 -0.51 7.13 0.98
C ASN A 43 -0.29 8.55 1.57
N GLU A 44 -1.29 9.11 2.27
CA GLU A 44 -1.16 10.37 3.00
C GLU A 44 -0.19 10.21 4.19
N GLN A 45 -0.28 9.06 4.87
CA GLN A 45 0.63 8.71 5.96
C GLN A 45 2.07 8.49 5.46
N SER A 46 2.27 7.91 4.27
CA SER A 46 3.61 7.78 3.68
C SER A 46 4.27 9.14 3.45
N VAL A 47 3.51 10.12 2.93
CA VAL A 47 4.00 11.50 2.81
C VAL A 47 4.28 12.11 4.18
N ARG A 48 3.40 11.92 5.17
CA ARG A 48 3.61 12.41 6.54
C ARG A 48 4.85 11.79 7.19
N THR A 49 5.09 10.51 6.95
CA THR A 49 6.29 9.82 7.43
C THR A 49 7.55 10.52 6.92
N VAL A 50 7.65 10.73 5.61
CA VAL A 50 8.85 11.34 5.01
C VAL A 50 8.96 12.85 5.25
N ASP A 51 7.86 13.56 5.43
CA ASP A 51 7.86 15.01 5.65
C ASP A 51 8.03 15.43 7.09
N ILE A 52 7.53 14.61 8.05
CA ILE A 52 7.40 15.01 9.45
C ILE A 52 8.02 13.99 10.40
N LEU A 53 7.72 12.68 10.26
CA LEU A 53 8.06 11.71 11.32
C LEU A 53 9.53 11.32 11.31
N GLU A 54 10.12 11.16 10.13
CA GLU A 54 11.51 10.76 9.99
C GLU A 54 12.48 11.75 10.62
N LYS A 55 13.69 11.27 10.98
CA LYS A 55 14.79 12.06 11.59
C LYS A 55 14.35 12.81 12.85
N GLY A 56 13.58 12.16 13.74
CA GLY A 56 13.15 12.77 15.00
C GLY A 56 12.25 14.00 14.79
N GLY A 57 11.39 13.97 13.78
CA GLY A 57 10.43 15.03 13.48
C GLY A 57 10.96 16.15 12.61
N GLN A 58 12.03 15.92 11.84
CA GLN A 58 12.60 16.89 10.90
C GLN A 58 12.25 16.58 9.44
N GLY A 59 11.83 15.36 9.15
CA GLY A 59 11.55 14.87 7.82
C GLY A 59 12.79 14.70 6.95
N LEU A 60 12.57 14.15 5.75
CA LEU A 60 13.65 13.82 4.79
C LEU A 60 13.94 14.92 3.78
N ASN A 61 13.10 15.96 3.71
CA ASN A 61 13.22 17.05 2.73
C ASN A 61 13.27 16.53 1.28
N LEU A 62 12.34 15.64 0.92
CA LEU A 62 12.24 15.08 -0.43
C LEU A 62 11.73 16.10 -1.44
N THR A 63 12.06 15.92 -2.72
CA THR A 63 11.55 16.76 -3.79
C THR A 63 10.03 16.63 -3.95
N TYR A 64 9.42 17.61 -4.59
CA TYR A 64 7.99 17.62 -4.84
C TYR A 64 7.55 16.40 -5.68
N GLU A 65 8.34 16.02 -6.69
CA GLU A 65 8.07 14.90 -7.60
C GLU A 65 8.05 13.56 -6.86
N VAL A 66 8.97 13.35 -5.90
CA VAL A 66 8.97 12.14 -5.07
C VAL A 66 7.73 12.10 -4.19
N ARG A 67 7.39 13.21 -3.53
CA ARG A 67 6.22 13.31 -2.66
C ARG A 67 4.91 13.14 -3.42
N ASP A 68 4.80 13.75 -4.60
CA ASP A 68 3.64 13.57 -5.49
C ASP A 68 3.49 12.11 -5.93
N GLY A 69 4.58 11.45 -6.31
CA GLY A 69 4.60 10.04 -6.67
C GLY A 69 4.14 9.14 -5.51
N ILE A 70 4.63 9.39 -4.28
CA ILE A 70 4.21 8.70 -3.07
C ILE A 70 2.72 8.93 -2.81
N LEU A 71 2.24 10.16 -2.83
CA LEU A 71 0.85 10.50 -2.53
C LEU A 71 -0.14 9.87 -3.52
N ASN A 72 0.23 9.84 -4.80
CA ASN A 72 -0.66 9.49 -5.91
C ASN A 72 -0.43 8.08 -6.49
N HIS A 73 0.33 7.20 -5.80
CA HIS A 73 0.60 5.84 -6.30
C HIS A 73 -0.64 4.95 -6.37
N GLN A 74 -1.65 5.20 -5.55
CA GLN A 74 -2.89 4.40 -5.51
C GLN A 74 -3.65 4.42 -6.84
N THR A 75 -4.52 3.43 -7.05
CA THR A 75 -5.33 3.29 -8.27
C THR A 75 -6.16 4.53 -8.60
N ALA A 76 -6.68 5.23 -7.60
CA ALA A 76 -7.47 6.46 -7.77
C ALA A 76 -6.61 7.71 -8.00
N GLY A 77 -5.32 7.66 -7.67
CA GLY A 77 -4.39 8.76 -7.85
C GLY A 77 -3.89 8.88 -9.30
N MET A 78 -3.31 10.03 -9.62
CA MET A 78 -2.66 10.28 -10.91
C MET A 78 -1.38 11.06 -10.65
N PRO A 79 -0.21 10.39 -10.56
CA PRO A 79 1.07 11.07 -10.40
C PRO A 79 1.36 12.03 -11.56
N MET A 80 1.95 13.16 -11.24
CA MET A 80 2.30 14.19 -12.21
C MET A 80 3.39 13.74 -13.17
N THR A 81 4.39 12.99 -12.66
CA THR A 81 5.52 12.49 -13.44
C THR A 81 5.23 11.11 -14.06
N LEU A 82 5.88 10.82 -15.19
CA LEU A 82 5.82 9.49 -15.81
C LEU A 82 6.44 8.43 -14.90
N GLU A 83 7.48 8.77 -14.15
CA GLU A 83 8.11 7.92 -13.15
C GLU A 83 7.11 7.49 -12.06
N GLY A 84 6.34 8.43 -11.53
CA GLY A 84 5.27 8.12 -10.56
C GLY A 84 4.18 7.23 -11.16
N ARG A 85 3.83 7.43 -12.43
CA ARG A 85 2.87 6.55 -13.15
C ARG A 85 3.42 5.14 -13.37
N ILE A 86 4.74 5.00 -13.57
CA ILE A 86 5.40 3.68 -13.61
C ILE A 86 5.22 2.98 -12.26
N VAL A 87 5.54 3.65 -11.16
CA VAL A 87 5.38 3.06 -9.82
C VAL A 87 3.94 2.66 -9.57
N ARG A 88 2.97 3.53 -9.88
CA ARG A 88 1.53 3.26 -9.73
C ARG A 88 1.06 2.01 -10.48
N LEU A 89 1.54 1.76 -11.70
CA LEU A 89 1.20 0.55 -12.44
C LEU A 89 1.96 -0.67 -11.94
N SER A 90 3.23 -0.51 -11.57
CA SER A 90 4.06 -1.59 -11.03
C SER A 90 3.52 -2.08 -9.69
N ASP A 91 3.15 -1.19 -8.79
CA ASP A 91 2.50 -1.51 -7.52
C ASP A 91 1.22 -2.33 -7.75
N LYS A 92 0.35 -1.87 -8.67
CA LYS A 92 -0.88 -2.60 -9.01
C LYS A 92 -0.64 -4.02 -9.53
N ILE A 93 0.41 -4.22 -10.31
CA ILE A 93 0.80 -5.54 -10.81
C ILE A 93 1.37 -6.37 -9.66
N ALA A 94 2.24 -5.79 -8.84
CA ALA A 94 2.92 -6.47 -7.76
C ALA A 94 1.95 -7.00 -6.72
N TYR A 95 1.04 -6.17 -6.19
CA TYR A 95 0.14 -6.60 -5.12
C TYR A 95 -0.80 -7.73 -5.57
N ILE A 96 -1.36 -7.66 -6.81
CA ILE A 96 -2.25 -8.72 -7.32
C ILE A 96 -1.50 -10.06 -7.40
N HIS A 97 -0.24 -10.05 -7.83
CA HIS A 97 0.55 -11.27 -7.97
C HIS A 97 1.03 -11.80 -6.62
N HIS A 98 1.43 -10.93 -5.68
CA HIS A 98 1.76 -11.33 -4.32
C HIS A 98 0.56 -11.95 -3.61
N ASP A 99 -0.61 -11.33 -3.68
CA ASP A 99 -1.85 -11.86 -3.09
C ASP A 99 -2.25 -13.21 -3.73
N MET A 100 -2.02 -13.36 -5.04
CA MET A 100 -2.26 -14.63 -5.73
C MET A 100 -1.29 -15.71 -5.27
N ASP A 101 0.00 -15.42 -5.19
CA ASP A 101 1.01 -16.35 -4.71
C ASP A 101 0.74 -16.78 -3.25
N ASP A 102 0.30 -15.86 -2.40
CA ASP A 102 -0.07 -16.15 -1.02
C ASP A 102 -1.34 -17.02 -0.96
N ALA A 103 -2.35 -16.74 -1.78
CA ALA A 103 -3.55 -17.55 -1.87
C ALA A 103 -3.26 -18.98 -2.39
N ILE A 104 -2.31 -19.12 -3.32
CA ILE A 104 -1.86 -20.43 -3.80
C ILE A 104 -1.13 -21.19 -2.69
N ARG A 105 -0.21 -20.54 -1.97
CA ARG A 105 0.49 -21.16 -0.82
C ARG A 105 -0.46 -21.58 0.29
N ALA A 106 -1.51 -20.80 0.52
CA ALA A 106 -2.56 -21.12 1.49
C ALA A 106 -3.53 -22.19 1.00
N GLY A 107 -3.42 -22.68 -0.25
CA GLY A 107 -4.32 -23.67 -0.83
C GLY A 107 -5.73 -23.15 -1.13
N ILE A 108 -5.91 -21.83 -1.18
CA ILE A 108 -7.20 -21.18 -1.49
C ILE A 108 -7.50 -21.26 -2.98
N LEU A 109 -6.47 -21.16 -3.84
CA LEU A 109 -6.57 -21.33 -5.28
C LEU A 109 -5.32 -21.97 -5.88
N THR A 110 -5.41 -22.30 -7.16
CA THR A 110 -4.30 -22.78 -7.99
C THR A 110 -4.19 -21.94 -9.25
N GLU A 111 -3.06 -21.99 -9.95
CA GLU A 111 -2.89 -21.31 -11.25
C GLU A 111 -3.97 -21.75 -12.27
N ALA A 112 -4.42 -23.00 -12.19
CA ALA A 112 -5.46 -23.53 -13.09
C ALA A 112 -6.86 -22.94 -12.84
N ASP A 113 -7.09 -22.30 -11.69
CA ASP A 113 -8.37 -21.64 -11.38
C ASP A 113 -8.53 -20.29 -12.10
N VAL A 114 -7.43 -19.71 -12.61
CA VAL A 114 -7.48 -18.47 -13.37
C VAL A 114 -8.24 -18.69 -14.66
N PRO A 115 -9.28 -17.90 -14.95
CA PRO A 115 -10.08 -18.05 -16.16
C PRO A 115 -9.21 -18.09 -17.42
N ARG A 116 -9.45 -19.08 -18.28
CA ARG A 116 -8.66 -19.31 -19.50
C ARG A 116 -8.57 -18.07 -20.39
N GLU A 117 -9.66 -17.32 -20.50
CA GLU A 117 -9.72 -16.08 -21.28
C GLU A 117 -8.75 -14.99 -20.79
N ILE A 118 -8.38 -15.00 -19.50
CA ILE A 118 -7.37 -14.11 -18.93
C ILE A 118 -5.98 -14.64 -19.29
N GLY A 119 -5.73 -15.94 -19.08
CA GLY A 119 -4.45 -16.58 -19.39
C GLY A 119 -4.06 -16.48 -20.87
N GLU A 120 -5.02 -16.58 -21.79
CA GLU A 120 -4.79 -16.41 -23.23
C GLU A 120 -4.29 -15.01 -23.61
N VAL A 121 -4.56 -14.00 -22.79
CA VAL A 121 -4.11 -12.62 -23.04
C VAL A 121 -2.81 -12.29 -22.31
N ILE A 122 -2.67 -12.70 -21.03
CA ILE A 122 -1.55 -12.25 -20.18
C ILE A 122 -0.64 -13.37 -19.68
N GLY A 123 -0.92 -14.63 -20.03
CA GLY A 123 -0.15 -15.80 -19.60
C GLY A 123 -0.83 -16.60 -18.47
N PHE A 124 -0.41 -17.86 -18.35
CA PHE A 124 -1.04 -18.83 -17.44
C PHE A 124 -0.30 -19.00 -16.12
N THR A 125 0.95 -18.54 -16.03
CA THR A 125 1.76 -18.58 -14.82
C THR A 125 2.10 -17.17 -14.34
N THR A 126 2.44 -17.01 -13.06
CA THR A 126 2.88 -15.72 -12.50
C THR A 126 4.04 -15.13 -13.30
N GLY A 127 5.04 -15.94 -13.69
CA GLY A 127 6.16 -15.47 -14.49
C GLY A 127 5.76 -14.97 -15.89
N GLU A 128 4.91 -15.70 -16.59
CA GLU A 128 4.38 -15.30 -17.91
C GLU A 128 3.57 -14.00 -17.80
N ARG A 129 2.71 -13.87 -16.79
CA ARG A 129 1.91 -12.67 -16.57
C ARG A 129 2.77 -11.44 -16.32
N LEU A 130 3.77 -11.56 -15.44
CA LEU A 130 4.68 -10.45 -15.14
C LEU A 130 5.46 -10.01 -16.38
N ASP A 131 6.00 -10.96 -17.12
CA ASP A 131 6.72 -10.69 -18.38
C ASP A 131 5.82 -9.99 -19.39
N HIS A 132 4.61 -10.49 -19.57
CA HIS A 132 3.63 -9.92 -20.51
C HIS A 132 3.23 -8.49 -20.14
N PHE A 133 2.92 -8.22 -18.86
CA PHE A 133 2.60 -6.87 -18.39
C PHE A 133 3.74 -5.89 -18.62
N ILE A 134 4.98 -6.29 -18.29
CA ILE A 134 6.15 -5.42 -18.47
C ILE A 134 6.37 -5.10 -19.96
N HIS A 135 6.35 -6.11 -20.83
CA HIS A 135 6.53 -5.92 -22.26
C HIS A 135 5.41 -5.09 -22.89
N ASP A 136 4.15 -5.34 -22.51
CA ASP A 136 3.01 -4.58 -23.00
C ASP A 136 3.08 -3.11 -22.58
N ILE A 137 3.36 -2.82 -21.32
CA ILE A 137 3.50 -1.43 -20.81
C ILE A 137 4.64 -0.72 -21.54
N VAL A 138 5.80 -1.36 -21.69
CA VAL A 138 6.95 -0.76 -22.37
C VAL A 138 6.62 -0.46 -23.83
N SER A 139 6.08 -1.42 -24.58
CA SER A 139 5.78 -1.24 -26.00
C SER A 139 4.65 -0.24 -26.22
N THR A 140 3.64 -0.26 -25.36
CA THR A 140 2.47 0.64 -25.47
C THR A 140 2.80 2.07 -25.09
N SER A 141 3.70 2.28 -24.13
CA SER A 141 4.06 3.61 -23.60
C SER A 141 5.24 4.27 -24.31
N TYR A 142 6.05 3.50 -25.08
CA TYR A 142 7.26 4.03 -25.68
C TYR A 142 6.96 5.23 -26.62
N GLY A 143 7.63 6.35 -26.35
CA GLY A 143 7.47 7.60 -27.10
C GLY A 143 6.15 8.34 -26.87
N LYS A 144 5.40 7.98 -25.82
CA LYS A 144 4.16 8.66 -25.42
C LYS A 144 4.33 9.42 -24.13
N ASP A 145 3.45 10.40 -23.92
CA ASP A 145 3.35 11.23 -22.72
C ASP A 145 2.49 10.57 -21.63
N ASP A 146 2.40 9.22 -21.62
CA ASP A 146 1.67 8.47 -20.61
C ASP A 146 2.24 7.06 -20.45
N ILE A 147 2.01 6.47 -19.29
CA ILE A 147 2.35 5.07 -18.99
C ILE A 147 1.05 4.27 -18.92
N MET A 148 0.90 3.33 -19.84
CA MET A 148 -0.36 2.63 -20.06
C MET A 148 -0.17 1.18 -20.50
N MET A 149 -1.19 0.39 -20.26
CA MET A 149 -1.36 -0.93 -20.86
C MET A 149 -2.14 -0.81 -22.18
N SER A 150 -1.94 -1.74 -23.10
CA SER A 150 -2.82 -1.88 -24.27
C SER A 150 -4.25 -2.24 -23.82
N PRO A 151 -5.29 -1.88 -24.59
CA PRO A 151 -6.68 -2.14 -24.19
C PRO A 151 -6.98 -3.62 -23.86
N PRO A 152 -6.46 -4.64 -24.60
CA PRO A 152 -6.68 -6.04 -24.25
C PRO A 152 -6.05 -6.41 -22.89
N VAL A 153 -4.82 -5.94 -22.61
CA VAL A 153 -4.09 -6.24 -21.39
C VAL A 153 -4.71 -5.51 -20.20
N ALA A 154 -5.14 -4.26 -20.37
CA ALA A 154 -5.86 -3.51 -19.34
C ALA A 154 -7.19 -4.19 -18.95
N GLU A 155 -7.95 -4.73 -19.93
CA GLU A 155 -9.17 -5.46 -19.64
C GLU A 155 -8.88 -6.82 -18.96
N ALA A 156 -7.84 -7.53 -19.37
CA ALA A 156 -7.41 -8.77 -18.70
C ALA A 156 -6.99 -8.51 -17.24
N MET A 157 -6.25 -7.43 -16.98
CA MET A 157 -5.90 -7.00 -15.60
C MET A 157 -7.15 -6.72 -14.76
N LYS A 158 -8.14 -6.03 -15.33
CA LYS A 158 -9.40 -5.74 -14.65
C LYS A 158 -10.16 -7.02 -14.31
N LYS A 159 -10.22 -7.98 -15.24
CA LYS A 159 -10.84 -9.29 -15.01
C LYS A 159 -10.08 -10.11 -13.96
N LEU A 160 -8.74 -10.11 -13.99
CA LEU A 160 -7.90 -10.77 -13.00
C LEU A 160 -8.17 -10.21 -11.59
N ARG A 161 -8.24 -8.88 -11.47
CA ARG A 161 -8.59 -8.24 -10.18
C ARG A 161 -9.99 -8.61 -9.70
N ALA A 162 -10.97 -8.67 -10.59
CA ALA A 162 -12.32 -9.11 -10.24
C ALA A 162 -12.35 -10.57 -9.79
N PHE A 163 -11.60 -11.45 -10.45
CA PHE A 163 -11.42 -12.84 -10.06
C PHE A 163 -10.82 -12.95 -8.66
N MET A 164 -9.73 -12.23 -8.37
CA MET A 164 -9.11 -12.20 -7.04
C MET A 164 -10.09 -11.70 -5.98
N PHE A 165 -10.85 -10.67 -6.30
CA PHE A 165 -11.86 -10.15 -5.37
C PHE A 165 -12.91 -11.19 -4.98
N GLU A 166 -13.42 -11.95 -5.95
CA GLU A 166 -14.44 -12.96 -5.70
C GLU A 166 -13.89 -14.23 -5.01
N ARG A 167 -12.67 -14.65 -5.35
CA ARG A 167 -12.12 -15.93 -4.90
C ARG A 167 -11.29 -15.82 -3.61
N VAL A 168 -10.61 -14.69 -3.41
CA VAL A 168 -9.67 -14.49 -2.30
C VAL A 168 -10.23 -13.50 -1.28
N TYR A 169 -10.51 -12.27 -1.69
CA TYR A 169 -10.86 -11.20 -0.73
C TYR A 169 -12.26 -11.33 -0.11
N LYS A 170 -13.16 -12.08 -0.73
CA LYS A 170 -14.49 -12.40 -0.14
C LYS A 170 -14.50 -13.65 0.74
N ASN A 171 -13.37 -14.31 0.95
CA ASN A 171 -13.31 -15.48 1.79
C ASN A 171 -13.73 -15.15 3.23
N LYS A 172 -14.63 -15.96 3.80
CA LYS A 172 -15.20 -15.74 5.15
C LYS A 172 -14.15 -15.84 6.27
N GLU A 173 -13.17 -16.71 6.11
CA GLU A 173 -12.08 -16.87 7.08
C GLU A 173 -11.18 -15.62 7.10
N ALA A 174 -10.78 -15.13 5.92
CA ALA A 174 -10.01 -13.90 5.81
C ALA A 174 -10.76 -12.71 6.43
N LYS A 175 -12.07 -12.57 6.19
CA LYS A 175 -12.89 -11.52 6.81
C LYS A 175 -12.99 -11.62 8.34
N SER A 176 -12.99 -12.82 8.90
CA SER A 176 -13.01 -13.00 10.35
C SER A 176 -11.71 -12.52 10.98
N GLU A 177 -10.57 -12.82 10.36
CA GLU A 177 -9.26 -12.37 10.83
C GLU A 177 -9.10 -10.85 10.66
N GLU A 178 -9.58 -10.27 9.57
CA GLU A 178 -9.63 -8.80 9.39
C GLU A 178 -10.40 -8.12 10.52
N GLY A 179 -11.57 -8.64 10.91
CA GLY A 179 -12.36 -8.08 12.01
C GLY A 179 -11.65 -8.11 13.37
N LYS A 180 -10.84 -9.15 13.63
CA LYS A 180 -9.98 -9.20 14.82
C LYS A 180 -8.88 -8.17 14.77
N ALA A 181 -8.24 -8.02 13.63
CA ALA A 181 -7.19 -7.03 13.40
C ALA A 181 -7.73 -5.59 13.57
N GLU A 182 -8.91 -5.30 13.00
CA GLU A 182 -9.56 -4.00 13.17
C GLU A 182 -9.87 -3.70 14.64
N MET A 183 -10.41 -4.65 15.37
CA MET A 183 -10.70 -4.50 16.81
C MET A 183 -9.42 -4.25 17.61
N LEU A 184 -8.35 -5.00 17.32
CA LEU A 184 -7.04 -4.83 17.98
C LEU A 184 -6.51 -3.40 17.78
N VAL A 185 -6.47 -2.92 16.55
CA VAL A 185 -5.98 -1.57 16.21
C VAL A 185 -6.83 -0.48 16.89
N GLN A 186 -8.17 -0.61 16.89
CA GLN A 186 -9.06 0.34 17.55
C GLN A 186 -8.87 0.34 19.08
N THR A 187 -8.62 -0.84 19.67
CA THR A 187 -8.33 -0.96 21.11
C THR A 187 -7.01 -0.28 21.46
N LEU A 188 -5.95 -0.52 20.68
CA LEU A 188 -4.67 0.17 20.85
C LEU A 188 -4.83 1.70 20.73
N TYR A 189 -5.59 2.17 19.74
CA TYR A 189 -5.86 3.60 19.59
C TYR A 189 -6.54 4.18 20.83
N SER A 190 -7.61 3.54 21.31
CA SER A 190 -8.31 3.97 22.51
C SER A 190 -7.40 3.98 23.73
N TYR A 191 -6.59 2.95 23.89
CA TYR A 191 -5.65 2.84 25.02
C TYR A 191 -4.61 3.96 25.00
N TYR A 192 -3.88 4.14 23.88
CA TYR A 192 -2.84 5.17 23.80
C TYR A 192 -3.40 6.60 23.83
N ARG A 193 -4.65 6.83 23.44
CA ARG A 193 -5.33 8.12 23.64
C ARG A 193 -5.49 8.50 25.11
N HIS A 194 -5.58 7.52 26.01
CA HIS A 194 -5.70 7.75 27.46
C HIS A 194 -4.37 7.60 28.19
N HIS A 195 -3.33 7.15 27.50
CA HIS A 195 -2.00 6.87 28.06
C HIS A 195 -0.90 7.43 27.16
N LEU A 196 -0.92 8.75 26.94
CA LEU A 196 0.05 9.43 26.07
C LEU A 196 1.49 9.31 26.60
N GLU A 197 1.66 9.14 27.90
CA GLU A 197 2.95 8.94 28.57
C GLU A 197 3.65 7.62 28.15
N LEU A 198 2.93 6.70 27.51
CA LEU A 198 3.47 5.43 27.01
C LEU A 198 3.93 5.52 25.53
N LEU A 199 3.73 6.65 24.89
CA LEU A 199 4.25 6.89 23.55
C LEU A 199 5.78 7.05 23.59
N SER A 200 6.44 6.84 22.45
CA SER A 200 7.88 7.07 22.33
C SER A 200 8.23 8.55 22.54
N GLU A 201 9.47 8.83 22.96
CA GLU A 201 9.96 10.20 23.17
C GLU A 201 9.78 11.09 21.91
N ASP A 202 10.02 10.52 20.71
CA ASP A 202 9.82 11.23 19.45
C ASP A 202 8.35 11.64 19.25
N MET A 203 7.40 10.75 19.57
CA MET A 203 5.95 11.02 19.46
C MET A 203 5.51 12.07 20.49
N ILE A 204 5.99 11.98 21.74
CA ILE A 204 5.77 13.02 22.74
C ILE A 204 6.36 14.36 22.27
N GLY A 205 7.53 14.32 21.63
CA GLY A 205 8.16 15.49 21.03
C GLY A 205 7.30 16.16 19.94
N LEU A 206 6.56 15.38 19.14
CA LEU A 206 5.61 15.91 18.15
C LEU A 206 4.43 16.63 18.83
N ILE A 207 3.84 16.04 19.86
CA ILE A 207 2.75 16.67 20.66
C ILE A 207 3.23 18.00 21.26
N ASN A 208 4.43 18.02 21.84
CA ASN A 208 5.01 19.21 22.43
C ASN A 208 5.29 20.33 21.39
N ARG A 209 5.44 19.99 20.11
CA ARG A 209 5.55 20.92 19.00
C ARG A 209 4.20 21.39 18.44
N GLY A 210 3.09 20.91 18.98
CA GLY A 210 1.73 21.31 18.64
C GLY A 210 1.01 20.39 17.66
N GLU A 211 1.55 19.20 17.37
CA GLU A 211 0.81 18.19 16.61
C GLU A 211 -0.37 17.65 17.45
N PRO A 212 -1.55 17.46 16.84
CA PRO A 212 -2.71 16.93 17.57
C PRO A 212 -2.44 15.53 18.13
N GLU A 213 -2.79 15.32 19.39
CA GLU A 213 -2.59 14.04 20.09
C GLU A 213 -3.20 12.86 19.33
N GLU A 214 -4.43 13.03 18.81
CA GLU A 214 -5.15 12.00 18.05
C GLU A 214 -4.36 11.58 16.81
N ARG A 215 -3.73 12.54 16.13
CA ARG A 215 -2.93 12.29 14.95
C ARG A 215 -1.64 11.56 15.30
N VAL A 216 -0.97 12.00 16.37
CA VAL A 216 0.27 11.38 16.84
C VAL A 216 0.05 9.93 17.33
N VAL A 217 -1.08 9.65 17.95
CA VAL A 217 -1.45 8.27 18.31
C VAL A 217 -1.65 7.42 17.05
N CYS A 218 -2.28 7.98 16.00
CA CYS A 218 -2.35 7.28 14.70
C CYS A 218 -0.97 7.04 14.09
N ASP A 219 -0.06 8.02 14.15
CA ASP A 219 1.31 7.88 13.67
C ASP A 219 2.05 6.75 14.40
N TYR A 220 1.91 6.71 15.73
CA TYR A 220 2.55 5.69 16.56
C TYR A 220 2.05 4.27 16.22
N ILE A 221 0.74 4.09 16.08
CA ILE A 221 0.16 2.79 15.76
C ILE A 221 0.45 2.43 14.29
N GLY A 222 0.35 3.40 13.38
CA GLY A 222 0.66 3.20 11.96
C GLY A 222 2.10 2.75 11.70
N ALA A 223 3.04 3.13 12.56
CA ALA A 223 4.43 2.73 12.49
C ALA A 223 4.74 1.34 13.10
N MET A 224 3.76 0.66 13.71
CA MET A 224 3.96 -0.66 14.30
C MET A 224 4.04 -1.73 13.21
N THR A 225 4.84 -2.77 13.46
CA THR A 225 4.71 -4.05 12.74
C THR A 225 3.55 -4.85 13.32
N ASP A 226 3.01 -5.81 12.57
CA ASP A 226 1.95 -6.72 13.04
C ASP A 226 2.30 -7.37 14.38
N ARG A 227 3.52 -7.91 14.47
CA ARG A 227 4.02 -8.57 15.70
C ARG A 227 4.09 -7.62 16.87
N PHE A 228 4.54 -6.39 16.65
CA PHE A 228 4.63 -5.40 17.70
C PHE A 228 3.24 -4.95 18.17
N ALA A 229 2.30 -4.76 17.24
CA ALA A 229 0.92 -4.42 17.58
C ALA A 229 0.23 -5.53 18.40
N ILE A 230 0.43 -6.81 18.02
CA ILE A 230 -0.08 -7.96 18.80
C ILE A 230 0.52 -7.96 20.21
N ALA A 231 1.85 -7.86 20.32
CA ALA A 231 2.50 -7.84 21.64
C ALA A 231 1.99 -6.69 22.53
N LYS A 232 1.81 -5.51 21.96
CA LYS A 232 1.25 -4.36 22.69
C LYS A 232 -0.21 -4.55 23.10
N TYR A 233 -0.99 -5.23 22.28
CA TYR A 233 -2.37 -5.58 22.61
C TYR A 233 -2.45 -6.60 23.75
N GLU A 234 -1.51 -7.54 23.83
CA GLU A 234 -1.44 -8.53 24.92
C GLU A 234 -0.98 -7.94 26.26
N GLU A 235 -0.31 -6.77 26.25
CA GLU A 235 0.15 -6.05 27.45
C GLU A 235 -0.96 -5.23 28.12
N ILE A 236 -2.08 -4.95 27.43
CA ILE A 236 -3.16 -4.08 27.91
C ILE A 236 -4.42 -4.87 28.29
#